data_6e7b167e208e82e6580129dc7a21d579
#
_entry.id   6e7b167e208e82e6580129dc7a21d579
#
_cell.length_a   1.000
_cell.length_b   1.000
_cell.length_c   1.000
_cell.angle_alpha   90.00
_cell.angle_beta   90.00
_cell.angle_gamma   90.00
#
_symmetry.space_group_name_H-M   'P 1'
#
loop_
_entity.id
_entity.type
_entity.pdbx_description
1 polymer ?
#
loop_
_entity_poly.entity_id
_entity_poly.type
_entity_poly.pdbx_seq_one_letter_code
_entity_poly.pdbx_strand_id
1 'polypeptide(L)'
;DSWYTSIHPQKGIFTFNDIIAIYDENPQVKEMMLTGGSPTMHAALVNELTHFAHEREIIITIETEGSHYVETDYPINLISLSPKFSNSIPRVGITTPGGKVVDERFVKQHNKYRLNYETIQKTLDYHKDYHYKPVWDGTQECLDEFEAFRVKMNIPKNKTYVMPAGDKRQQLIKMY
;
A
#
# COMPACT_ATOMS: atom_id res chain seq x y z
N ASP A 1 12.09 1.73 -1.35
CA ASP A 1 11.51 0.38 -1.34
C ASP A 1 10.81 0.10 -0.03
N SER A 2 9.52 -0.22 -0.09
CA SER A 2 8.66 -0.38 1.08
C SER A 2 9.06 -1.51 2.03
N TRP A 3 9.84 -2.50 1.60
CA TRP A 3 10.32 -3.58 2.48
C TRP A 3 11.32 -3.10 3.56
N TYR A 4 12.00 -1.96 3.35
CA TYR A 4 12.84 -1.35 4.39
C TYR A 4 12.04 -0.94 5.61
N THR A 5 10.83 -0.41 5.43
CA THR A 5 9.97 0.01 6.53
C THR A 5 9.51 -1.17 7.37
N SER A 6 9.34 -2.36 6.77
CA SER A 6 9.03 -3.59 7.50
C SER A 6 10.18 -4.07 8.40
N ILE A 7 11.44 -3.79 8.01
CA ILE A 7 12.63 -4.15 8.80
C ILE A 7 12.94 -3.09 9.87
N HIS A 8 12.70 -1.82 9.56
CA HIS A 8 12.98 -0.66 10.41
C HIS A 8 11.74 0.22 10.57
N PRO A 9 10.68 -0.28 11.25
CA PRO A 9 9.49 0.52 11.46
C PRO A 9 9.84 1.73 12.32
N GLN A 10 9.53 2.92 11.82
CA GLN A 10 9.59 4.14 12.61
C GLN A 10 8.32 4.17 13.48
N LYS A 11 8.51 4.32 14.79
CA LYS A 11 7.37 4.52 15.69
C LYS A 11 6.91 5.96 15.58
N GLY A 12 5.67 6.17 15.20
CA GLY A 12 5.01 7.45 15.37
C GLY A 12 4.71 7.73 16.83
N ILE A 13 4.63 9.00 17.16
CA ILE A 13 4.21 9.49 18.48
C ILE A 13 2.80 10.08 18.46
N PHE A 14 2.16 10.16 17.30
CA PHE A 14 0.82 10.70 17.14
C PHE A 14 -0.24 9.70 17.60
N THR A 15 -1.20 10.21 18.35
CA THR A 15 -2.40 9.49 18.78
C THR A 15 -3.57 9.80 17.85
N PHE A 16 -4.68 9.06 18.01
CA PHE A 16 -5.94 9.38 17.33
C PHE A 16 -6.42 10.83 17.64
N ASN A 17 -6.29 11.26 18.90
CA ASN A 17 -6.68 12.63 19.29
C ASN A 17 -5.82 13.71 18.61
N ASP A 18 -4.54 13.45 18.35
CA ASP A 18 -3.69 14.39 17.61
C ASP A 18 -4.18 14.54 16.16
N ILE A 19 -4.64 13.45 15.54
CA ILE A 19 -5.22 13.48 14.19
C ILE A 19 -6.53 14.28 14.20
N ILE A 20 -7.42 14.05 15.17
CA ILE A 20 -8.66 14.83 15.34
C ILE A 20 -8.35 16.31 15.44
N ALA A 21 -7.38 16.70 16.29
CA ALA A 21 -7.02 18.09 16.47
C ALA A 21 -6.58 18.78 15.17
N ILE A 22 -5.82 18.07 14.32
CA ILE A 22 -5.41 18.60 13.00
C ILE A 22 -6.64 18.93 12.14
N TYR A 23 -7.66 18.05 12.11
CA TYR A 23 -8.87 18.29 11.33
C TYR A 23 -9.79 19.35 11.96
N ASP A 24 -9.81 19.47 13.29
CA ASP A 24 -10.55 20.53 13.99
C ASP A 24 -9.97 21.92 13.70
N GLU A 25 -8.65 22.02 13.60
CA GLU A 25 -7.96 23.26 13.20
C GLU A 25 -8.08 23.57 11.71
N ASN A 26 -8.40 22.54 10.88
CA ASN A 26 -8.46 22.66 9.42
C ASN A 26 -9.80 22.09 8.88
N PRO A 27 -10.96 22.65 9.22
CA PRO A 27 -12.27 22.07 8.88
C PRO A 27 -12.59 22.04 7.38
N GLN A 28 -11.82 22.80 6.56
CA GLN A 28 -11.91 22.79 5.10
C GLN A 28 -11.26 21.55 4.47
N VAL A 29 -10.39 20.82 5.20
CA VAL A 29 -9.76 19.58 4.70
C VAL A 29 -10.78 18.45 4.74
N LYS A 30 -11.09 17.89 3.57
CA LYS A 30 -12.10 16.83 3.40
C LYS A 30 -11.50 15.53 2.83
N GLU A 31 -10.20 15.39 2.84
CA GLU A 31 -9.52 14.19 2.41
C GLU A 31 -8.53 13.70 3.46
N MET A 32 -8.46 12.39 3.63
CA MET A 32 -7.51 11.70 4.51
C MET A 32 -6.84 10.58 3.74
N MET A 33 -5.51 10.59 3.69
CA MET A 33 -4.75 9.50 3.11
C MET A 33 -3.94 8.76 4.16
N LEU A 34 -4.23 7.48 4.33
CA LEU A 34 -3.46 6.57 5.18
C LEU A 34 -2.39 5.88 4.35
N THR A 35 -1.14 6.20 4.61
CA THR A 35 0.01 5.71 3.85
C THR A 35 1.21 5.45 4.75
N GLY A 36 2.32 4.97 4.17
CA GLY A 36 3.56 4.67 4.88
C GLY A 36 3.54 3.30 5.56
N GLY A 37 4.61 2.54 5.46
CA GLY A 37 4.64 1.16 5.94
C GLY A 37 3.51 0.31 5.35
N SER A 38 2.71 -0.29 6.23
CA SER A 38 1.47 -0.99 5.88
C SER A 38 0.36 -0.53 6.85
N PRO A 39 -0.48 0.45 6.51
CA PRO A 39 -1.55 0.94 7.39
C PRO A 39 -2.49 -0.16 7.86
N THR A 40 -2.72 -1.18 7.01
CA THR A 40 -3.58 -2.33 7.32
C THR A 40 -3.10 -3.21 8.49
N MET A 41 -1.85 -3.03 8.95
CA MET A 41 -1.36 -3.66 10.18
C MET A 41 -1.93 -3.03 11.46
N HIS A 42 -2.57 -1.87 11.36
CA HIS A 42 -3.13 -1.11 12.49
C HIS A 42 -4.66 -1.08 12.43
N ALA A 43 -5.27 -2.27 12.35
CA ALA A 43 -6.71 -2.46 12.09
C ALA A 43 -7.61 -1.62 13.01
N ALA A 44 -7.34 -1.59 14.32
CA ALA A 44 -8.15 -0.82 15.26
C ALA A 44 -8.13 0.69 14.94
N LEU A 45 -6.92 1.25 14.70
CA LEU A 45 -6.79 2.66 14.35
C LEU A 45 -7.45 2.97 13.00
N VAL A 46 -7.29 2.09 12.00
CA VAL A 46 -7.94 2.27 10.70
C VAL A 46 -9.46 2.30 10.87
N ASN A 47 -10.02 1.41 11.69
CA ASN A 47 -11.47 1.41 11.96
C ASN A 47 -11.93 2.70 12.65
N GLU A 48 -11.24 3.16 13.70
CA GLU A 48 -11.52 4.44 14.36
C GLU A 48 -11.48 5.62 13.38
N LEU A 49 -10.50 5.64 12.47
CA LEU A 49 -10.40 6.69 11.45
C LEU A 49 -11.52 6.61 10.41
N THR A 50 -12.06 5.43 10.10
CA THR A 50 -13.24 5.33 9.21
C THR A 50 -14.51 5.87 9.88
N HIS A 51 -14.70 5.67 11.18
CA HIS A 51 -15.78 6.31 11.93
C HIS A 51 -15.66 7.83 11.89
N PHE A 52 -14.50 8.35 12.26
CA PHE A 52 -14.22 9.79 12.24
C PHE A 52 -14.45 10.41 10.84
N ALA A 53 -13.96 9.75 9.79
CA ALA A 53 -14.13 10.20 8.42
C ALA A 53 -15.61 10.19 7.99
N HIS A 54 -16.35 9.16 8.39
CA HIS A 54 -17.79 9.07 8.09
C HIS A 54 -18.59 10.19 8.76
N GLU A 55 -18.40 10.44 10.05
CA GLU A 55 -19.10 11.47 10.80
C GLU A 55 -18.85 12.88 10.29
N ARG A 56 -17.69 13.14 9.68
CA ARG A 56 -17.28 14.46 9.19
C ARG A 56 -17.31 14.61 7.67
N GLU A 57 -17.84 13.63 6.96
CA GLU A 57 -17.89 13.59 5.50
C GLU A 57 -16.50 13.77 4.86
N ILE A 58 -15.47 13.14 5.48
CA ILE A 58 -14.10 13.10 4.97
C ILE A 58 -13.95 11.90 4.04
N ILE A 59 -13.38 12.12 2.86
CA ILE A 59 -13.00 11.06 1.92
C ILE A 59 -11.73 10.39 2.42
N ILE A 60 -11.80 9.08 2.72
CA ILE A 60 -10.65 8.32 3.20
C ILE A 60 -10.07 7.44 2.09
N THR A 61 -8.77 7.57 1.87
CA THR A 61 -7.97 6.73 0.96
C THR A 61 -6.94 5.95 1.77
N ILE A 62 -6.75 4.67 1.45
CA ILE A 62 -5.67 3.87 2.04
C ILE A 62 -4.74 3.35 0.95
N GLU A 63 -3.43 3.54 1.13
CA GLU A 63 -2.41 2.88 0.32
C GLU A 63 -2.01 1.57 0.99
N THR A 64 -2.14 0.46 0.26
CA THR A 64 -1.85 -0.88 0.79
C THR A 64 -1.22 -1.78 -0.26
N GLU A 65 -0.37 -2.68 0.19
CA GLU A 65 0.16 -3.77 -0.64
C GLU A 65 -0.79 -4.98 -0.70
N GLY A 66 -1.85 -4.99 0.12
CA GLY A 66 -2.86 -6.04 0.13
C GLY A 66 -2.49 -7.29 0.93
N SER A 67 -1.47 -7.25 1.78
CA SER A 67 -1.07 -8.40 2.60
C SER A 67 -2.03 -8.69 3.76
N HIS A 68 -2.71 -7.66 4.25
CA HIS A 68 -3.65 -7.73 5.38
C HIS A 68 -5.00 -7.11 5.00
N TYR A 69 -6.07 -7.80 5.37
CA TYR A 69 -7.42 -7.26 5.31
C TYR A 69 -7.75 -6.56 6.63
N VAL A 70 -8.41 -5.42 6.55
CA VAL A 70 -8.96 -4.72 7.70
C VAL A 70 -10.47 -4.67 7.54
N GLU A 71 -11.17 -5.29 8.47
CA GLU A 71 -12.61 -5.12 8.61
C GLU A 71 -12.88 -3.76 9.25
N THR A 72 -13.68 -2.95 8.60
CA THR A 72 -14.06 -1.62 9.06
C THR A 72 -15.57 -1.49 9.08
N ASP A 73 -16.13 -0.72 10.03
CA ASP A 73 -17.58 -0.53 10.13
C ASP A 73 -18.12 0.34 8.99
N TYR A 74 -17.27 1.24 8.45
CA TYR A 74 -17.57 2.04 7.27
C TYR A 74 -16.59 1.75 6.13
N PRO A 75 -17.07 1.44 4.91
CA PRO A 75 -16.20 1.17 3.78
C PRO A 75 -15.30 2.37 3.44
N ILE A 76 -14.02 2.12 3.27
CA ILE A 76 -13.04 3.10 2.78
C ILE A 76 -13.44 3.56 1.37
N ASN A 77 -13.30 4.86 1.09
CA ASN A 77 -13.72 5.44 -0.18
C ASN A 77 -12.85 4.98 -1.34
N LEU A 78 -11.53 4.88 -1.13
CA LEU A 78 -10.59 4.46 -2.18
C LEU A 78 -9.48 3.59 -1.61
N ILE A 79 -9.28 2.42 -2.20
CA ILE A 79 -8.12 1.56 -1.98
C ILE A 79 -7.07 1.81 -3.07
N SER A 80 -5.93 2.35 -2.71
CA SER A 80 -4.76 2.48 -3.59
C SER A 80 -3.91 1.21 -3.44
N LEU A 81 -4.22 0.18 -4.22
CA LEU A 81 -3.62 -1.16 -4.13
C LEU A 81 -2.29 -1.21 -4.90
N SER A 82 -1.20 -1.48 -4.20
CA SER A 82 0.15 -1.63 -4.77
C SER A 82 0.79 -2.96 -4.38
N PRO A 83 0.37 -4.11 -4.95
CA PRO A 83 0.90 -5.42 -4.63
C PRO A 83 2.40 -5.49 -4.88
N LYS A 84 3.10 -6.32 -4.12
CA LYS A 84 4.54 -6.50 -4.24
C LYS A 84 4.86 -7.65 -5.16
N PHE A 85 5.35 -7.35 -6.36
CA PHE A 85 5.71 -8.30 -7.40
C PHE A 85 7.15 -8.82 -7.25
N SER A 86 7.62 -9.65 -8.21
CA SER A 86 8.94 -10.29 -8.18
C SER A 86 10.08 -9.26 -8.11
N ASN A 87 9.91 -8.10 -8.76
CA ASN A 87 10.87 -6.99 -8.73
C ASN A 87 11.07 -6.37 -7.33
N SER A 88 10.17 -6.64 -6.39
CA SER A 88 10.24 -6.14 -5.00
C SER A 88 10.88 -7.14 -4.02
N ILE A 89 11.26 -8.33 -4.47
CA ILE A 89 11.79 -9.37 -3.59
C ILE A 89 13.17 -8.95 -3.04
N PRO A 90 13.32 -8.88 -1.70
CA PRO A 90 14.60 -8.53 -1.10
C PRO A 90 15.66 -9.59 -1.42
N ARG A 91 16.90 -9.16 -1.64
CA ARG A 91 18.02 -10.08 -1.89
C ARG A 91 18.73 -10.44 -0.59
N VAL A 92 18.96 -11.73 -0.37
CA VAL A 92 19.76 -12.22 0.78
C VAL A 92 21.15 -11.59 0.78
N GLY A 93 21.65 -11.22 1.94
CA GLY A 93 22.98 -10.62 2.12
C GLY A 93 23.04 -9.10 1.93
N ILE A 94 21.98 -8.46 1.43
CA ILE A 94 21.96 -6.99 1.37
C ILE A 94 21.84 -6.41 2.77
N THR A 95 22.69 -5.43 3.05
CA THR A 95 22.59 -4.64 4.29
C THR A 95 21.65 -3.46 4.07
N THR A 96 20.66 -3.34 4.94
CA THR A 96 19.72 -2.21 4.93
C THR A 96 20.40 -0.93 5.41
N PRO A 97 19.88 0.27 5.13
CA PRO A 97 20.41 1.53 5.65
C PRO A 97 20.53 1.56 7.18
N GLY A 98 19.69 0.79 7.90
CA GLY A 98 19.77 0.62 9.35
C GLY A 98 20.76 -0.45 9.82
N GLY A 99 21.61 -1.00 8.94
CA GLY A 99 22.67 -1.95 9.27
C GLY A 99 22.22 -3.41 9.44
N LYS A 100 20.95 -3.74 9.21
CA LYS A 100 20.44 -5.11 9.29
C LYS A 100 20.67 -5.86 7.98
N VAL A 101 21.22 -7.08 8.05
CA VAL A 101 21.40 -7.94 6.90
C VAL A 101 20.10 -8.71 6.61
N VAL A 102 19.68 -8.73 5.35
CA VAL A 102 18.54 -9.51 4.88
C VAL A 102 18.90 -10.98 4.90
N ASP A 103 18.14 -11.78 5.64
CA ASP A 103 18.29 -13.23 5.72
C ASP A 103 17.24 -13.98 4.88
N GLU A 104 17.42 -15.30 4.71
CA GLU A 104 16.48 -16.14 3.96
C GLU A 104 15.09 -16.20 4.59
N ARG A 105 14.97 -16.09 5.91
CA ARG A 105 13.68 -16.13 6.61
C ARG A 105 12.84 -14.92 6.23
N PHE A 106 13.48 -13.74 6.16
CA PHE A 106 12.81 -12.53 5.72
C PHE A 106 12.32 -12.63 4.27
N VAL A 107 13.16 -13.15 3.36
CA VAL A 107 12.78 -13.38 1.96
C VAL A 107 11.61 -14.38 1.84
N LYS A 108 11.66 -15.49 2.59
CA LYS A 108 10.55 -16.47 2.63
C LYS A 108 9.25 -15.86 3.15
N GLN A 109 9.33 -15.06 4.22
CA GLN A 109 8.18 -14.36 4.77
C GLN A 109 7.59 -13.34 3.77
N HIS A 110 8.45 -12.53 3.15
CA HIS A 110 8.04 -11.58 2.12
C HIS A 110 7.32 -12.29 0.97
N ASN A 111 7.88 -13.39 0.43
CA ASN A 111 7.28 -14.16 -0.65
C ASN A 111 5.95 -14.81 -0.25
N LYS A 112 5.78 -15.21 1.00
CA LYS A 112 4.54 -15.79 1.50
C LYS A 112 3.38 -14.79 1.50
N TYR A 113 3.64 -13.52 1.82
CA TYR A 113 2.60 -12.53 2.05
C TYR A 113 2.44 -11.50 0.94
N ARG A 114 3.42 -11.33 0.03
CA ARG A 114 3.44 -10.27 -0.99
C ARG A 114 2.26 -10.30 -1.97
N LEU A 115 1.70 -11.47 -2.25
CA LEU A 115 0.55 -11.65 -3.14
C LEU A 115 -0.51 -12.52 -2.47
N ASN A 116 -1.16 -11.97 -1.45
CA ASN A 116 -2.27 -12.63 -0.78
C ASN A 116 -3.58 -12.38 -1.56
N TYR A 117 -3.84 -13.20 -2.59
CA TYR A 117 -4.98 -13.04 -3.48
C TYR A 117 -6.34 -13.02 -2.75
N GLU A 118 -6.52 -13.86 -1.75
CA GLU A 118 -7.75 -13.93 -0.96
C GLU A 118 -8.00 -12.62 -0.22
N THR A 119 -6.99 -12.12 0.49
CA THR A 119 -7.04 -10.85 1.22
C THR A 119 -7.29 -9.68 0.28
N ILE A 120 -6.59 -9.65 -0.87
CA ILE A 120 -6.76 -8.60 -1.87
C ILE A 120 -8.19 -8.63 -2.41
N GLN A 121 -8.71 -9.80 -2.80
CA GLN A 121 -10.07 -9.92 -3.33
C GLN A 121 -11.10 -9.43 -2.30
N LYS A 122 -10.99 -9.89 -1.05
CA LYS A 122 -11.86 -9.46 0.04
C LYS A 122 -11.83 -7.94 0.25
N THR A 123 -10.65 -7.33 0.15
CA THR A 123 -10.49 -5.87 0.24
C THR A 123 -11.17 -5.14 -0.91
N LEU A 124 -10.98 -5.60 -2.15
CA LEU A 124 -11.58 -4.96 -3.33
C LEU A 124 -13.11 -5.12 -3.39
N ASP A 125 -13.64 -6.22 -2.87
CA ASP A 125 -15.09 -6.48 -2.86
C ASP A 125 -15.82 -5.69 -1.79
N TYR A 126 -15.16 -5.38 -0.67
CA TYR A 126 -15.80 -4.71 0.46
C TYR A 126 -15.81 -3.18 0.34
N HIS A 127 -14.71 -2.58 -0.13
CA HIS A 127 -14.57 -1.13 -0.16
C HIS A 127 -15.20 -0.48 -1.41
N LYS A 128 -15.46 0.84 -1.36
CA LYS A 128 -16.26 1.53 -2.40
C LYS A 128 -15.62 1.58 -3.75
N ASP A 129 -14.31 1.82 -3.80
CA ASP A 129 -13.56 1.92 -5.05
C ASP A 129 -12.07 1.57 -4.85
N TYR A 130 -11.36 1.31 -5.94
CA TYR A 130 -9.93 1.02 -5.88
C TYR A 130 -9.18 1.45 -7.14
N HIS A 131 -7.89 1.71 -6.96
CA HIS A 131 -6.89 1.81 -8.02
C HIS A 131 -5.85 0.70 -7.85
N TYR A 132 -5.52 0.02 -8.95
CA TYR A 132 -4.41 -0.92 -9.01
C TYR A 132 -3.17 -0.18 -9.51
N LYS A 133 -2.13 -0.06 -8.67
CA LYS A 133 -0.94 0.76 -8.90
C LYS A 133 0.35 -0.06 -8.80
N PRO A 134 0.64 -0.96 -9.76
CA PRO A 134 1.89 -1.71 -9.78
C PRO A 134 3.10 -0.81 -10.09
N VAL A 135 4.25 -1.13 -9.46
CA VAL A 135 5.50 -0.38 -9.65
C VAL A 135 6.37 -1.10 -10.66
N TRP A 136 6.53 -0.50 -11.84
CA TRP A 136 7.28 -1.04 -12.97
C TRP A 136 8.77 -0.69 -12.91
N ASP A 137 9.65 -1.67 -13.10
CA ASP A 137 11.11 -1.51 -13.09
C ASP A 137 11.74 -1.31 -14.48
N GLY A 138 10.92 -1.18 -15.52
CA GLY A 138 11.37 -0.99 -16.91
C GLY A 138 11.48 -2.29 -17.72
N THR A 139 11.22 -3.46 -17.11
CA THR A 139 11.32 -4.76 -17.79
C THR A 139 9.96 -5.23 -18.35
N GLN A 140 10.00 -6.07 -19.40
CA GLN A 140 8.82 -6.69 -19.96
C GLN A 140 8.25 -7.76 -19.03
N GLU A 141 9.14 -8.51 -18.37
CA GLU A 141 8.77 -9.54 -17.40
C GLU A 141 7.90 -8.99 -16.26
N CYS A 142 8.23 -7.77 -15.81
CA CYS A 142 7.46 -7.07 -14.79
C CYS A 142 6.05 -6.70 -15.30
N LEU A 143 5.93 -6.21 -16.54
CA LEU A 143 4.63 -5.91 -17.15
C LEU A 143 3.78 -7.17 -17.35
N ASP A 144 4.39 -8.28 -17.75
CA ASP A 144 3.70 -9.56 -17.94
C ASP A 144 3.15 -10.09 -16.59
N GLU A 145 3.93 -9.95 -15.49
CA GLU A 145 3.47 -10.31 -14.14
C GLU A 145 2.29 -9.43 -13.70
N PHE A 146 2.33 -8.12 -14.00
CA PHE A 146 1.23 -7.20 -13.69
C PHE A 146 -0.05 -7.54 -14.44
N GLU A 147 0.06 -7.86 -15.74
CA GLU A 147 -1.09 -8.22 -16.56
C GLU A 147 -1.68 -9.57 -16.12
N ALA A 148 -0.83 -10.55 -15.81
CA ALA A 148 -1.26 -11.83 -15.27
C ALA A 148 -2.03 -11.67 -13.96
N PHE A 149 -1.53 -10.83 -13.05
CA PHE A 149 -2.20 -10.49 -11.79
C PHE A 149 -3.54 -9.79 -12.04
N ARG A 150 -3.54 -8.76 -12.89
CA ARG A 150 -4.74 -8.00 -13.27
C ARG A 150 -5.85 -8.90 -13.78
N VAL A 151 -5.50 -9.80 -14.73
CA VAL A 151 -6.44 -10.76 -15.32
C VAL A 151 -6.97 -11.73 -14.26
N LYS A 152 -6.09 -12.30 -13.44
CA LYS A 152 -6.45 -13.23 -12.37
C LYS A 152 -7.41 -12.61 -11.33
N MET A 153 -7.20 -11.33 -11.00
CA MET A 153 -8.02 -10.58 -10.05
C MET A 153 -9.22 -9.88 -10.70
N ASN A 154 -9.43 -10.09 -12.01
CA ASN A 154 -10.50 -9.45 -12.79
C ASN A 154 -10.53 -7.92 -12.66
N ILE A 155 -9.35 -7.28 -12.55
CA ILE A 155 -9.22 -5.82 -12.42
C ILE A 155 -9.39 -5.16 -13.80
N PRO A 156 -10.30 -4.19 -13.97
CA PRO A 156 -10.46 -3.46 -15.22
C PRO A 156 -9.22 -2.62 -15.58
N LYS A 157 -8.92 -2.48 -16.89
CA LYS A 157 -7.78 -1.67 -17.34
C LYS A 157 -7.87 -0.20 -16.94
N ASN A 158 -9.07 0.37 -16.92
CA ASN A 158 -9.29 1.76 -16.51
C ASN A 158 -9.09 2.02 -15.01
N LYS A 159 -8.87 0.98 -14.20
CA LYS A 159 -8.47 1.10 -12.79
C LYS A 159 -6.99 0.79 -12.57
N THR A 160 -6.22 0.60 -13.65
CA THR A 160 -4.80 0.22 -13.60
C THR A 160 -3.90 1.41 -13.95
N TYR A 161 -2.99 1.74 -13.05
CA TYR A 161 -2.07 2.88 -13.13
C TYR A 161 -0.65 2.37 -12.91
N VAL A 162 0.08 2.05 -13.98
CA VAL A 162 1.47 1.59 -13.88
C VAL A 162 2.36 2.76 -13.47
N MET A 163 3.11 2.58 -12.38
CA MET A 163 4.02 3.59 -11.86
C MET A 163 5.47 3.18 -12.16
N PRO A 164 6.25 3.98 -12.94
CA PRO A 164 7.64 3.67 -13.17
C PRO A 164 8.45 3.82 -11.87
N ALA A 165 9.32 2.84 -11.58
CA ALA A 165 10.23 2.88 -10.44
C ALA A 165 11.39 3.84 -10.73
N GLY A 166 11.56 4.86 -9.88
CA GLY A 166 12.69 5.79 -9.98
C GLY A 166 12.43 7.10 -9.26
N ASP A 167 13.50 7.69 -8.76
CA ASP A 167 13.51 8.98 -8.08
C ASP A 167 14.24 10.07 -8.90
N LYS A 168 14.90 9.67 -10.00
CA LYS A 168 15.67 10.58 -10.86
C LYS A 168 15.02 10.72 -12.23
N ARG A 169 14.87 11.97 -12.67
CA ARG A 169 14.29 12.30 -13.98
C ARG A 169 14.91 11.50 -15.14
N GLN A 170 16.24 11.30 -15.13
CA GLN A 170 16.94 10.54 -16.18
C GLN A 170 16.59 9.04 -16.19
N GLN A 171 16.26 8.46 -15.04
CA GLN A 171 15.80 7.07 -14.96
C GLN A 171 14.39 6.97 -15.55
N LEU A 172 13.51 7.89 -15.19
CA LEU A 172 12.12 7.91 -15.68
C LEU A 172 12.07 8.12 -17.20
N ILE A 173 12.88 9.02 -17.77
CA ILE A 173 12.92 9.28 -19.23
C ILE A 173 13.35 8.01 -20.01
N LYS A 174 14.20 7.15 -19.46
CA LYS A 174 14.64 5.93 -20.12
C LYS A 174 13.57 4.82 -20.14
N MET A 175 12.52 4.96 -19.34
CA MET A 175 11.41 3.99 -19.23
C MET A 175 10.23 4.36 -20.13
N TYR A 176 10.26 5.53 -20.76
CA TYR A 176 9.31 6.00 -21.76
C TYR A 176 9.95 6.00 -23.16
#